data_44a3cece1b2a1dc9a8db5eb1719ce71e
#
_entry.id   44a3cece1b2a1dc9a8db5eb1719ce71e
#
_cell.length_a   1.000
_cell.length_b   1.000
_cell.length_c   1.000
_cell.angle_alpha   90.00
_cell.angle_beta   90.00
_cell.angle_gamma   90.00
#
_symmetry.space_group_name_H-M   'P 1'
#
loop_
_entity.id
_entity.type
_entity.pdbx_description
1 polymer ?
#
loop_
_entity_poly.entity_id
_entity_poly.type
_entity_poly.pdbx_seq_one_letter_code
_entity_poly.pdbx_strand_id
1 'polypeptide(L)'
;ENSYIETLWWLLKQLYNKGLLYKGYTIQPYSPAAGTGLSSHELNQPGCYRDVKDTTVTAQFTVVDNGNKIIETIKEKAREGFKDNICIIAWTTTPWTLPSNTALCVGPKIEYVAIETFNPYNGTPMVCIMAKERISAYFATDGATKEFSEYTAGDKVVPYRVIAHFTGAELVGIKYKQLF
;
A
#
# COMPACT_ATOMS: atom_id res chain seq x y z
N GLU A 1 -38.90 30.17 -17.48
CA GLU A 1 -39.34 30.58 -16.19
C GLU A 1 -40.19 29.47 -15.57
N ASN A 2 -41.37 29.67 -14.96
CA ASN A 2 -42.03 28.59 -14.22
C ASN A 2 -42.36 27.38 -15.12
N SER A 3 -42.87 27.61 -16.31
CA SER A 3 -43.17 26.55 -17.27
C SER A 3 -41.94 25.75 -17.72
N TYR A 4 -40.78 26.41 -17.80
CA TYR A 4 -39.49 25.76 -18.07
C TYR A 4 -39.09 24.85 -16.90
N ILE A 5 -39.23 25.34 -15.67
CA ILE A 5 -38.91 24.58 -14.46
C ILE A 5 -39.85 23.36 -14.34
N GLU A 6 -41.14 23.53 -14.60
CA GLU A 6 -42.12 22.44 -14.59
C GLU A 6 -41.77 21.35 -15.63
N THR A 7 -41.39 21.76 -16.84
CA THR A 7 -40.93 20.83 -17.88
C THR A 7 -39.68 20.05 -17.44
N LEU A 8 -38.72 20.72 -16.83
CA LEU A 8 -37.51 20.06 -16.31
C LEU A 8 -37.86 19.03 -15.24
N TRP A 9 -38.72 19.40 -14.29
CA TRP A 9 -39.16 18.48 -13.24
C TRP A 9 -39.94 17.31 -13.80
N TRP A 10 -40.75 17.52 -14.84
CA TRP A 10 -41.45 16.46 -15.52
C TRP A 10 -40.47 15.47 -16.18
N LEU A 11 -39.43 15.96 -16.85
CA LEU A 11 -38.38 15.11 -17.45
C LEU A 11 -37.63 14.29 -16.38
N LEU A 12 -37.23 14.92 -15.26
CA LEU A 12 -36.61 14.21 -14.15
C LEU A 12 -37.52 13.12 -13.57
N LYS A 13 -38.82 13.40 -13.46
CA LYS A 13 -39.81 12.40 -13.02
C LYS A 13 -39.89 11.23 -13.99
N GLN A 14 -39.81 11.45 -15.32
CA GLN A 14 -39.77 10.34 -16.28
C GLN A 14 -38.52 9.48 -16.09
N LEU A 15 -37.34 10.09 -15.85
CA LEU A 15 -36.10 9.37 -15.58
C LEU A 15 -36.20 8.57 -14.28
N TYR A 16 -36.76 9.17 -13.24
CA TYR A 16 -37.00 8.48 -11.96
C TYR A 16 -37.92 7.26 -12.11
N ASN A 17 -39.05 7.42 -12.80
CA ASN A 17 -40.00 6.34 -13.03
C ASN A 17 -39.40 5.18 -13.86
N LYS A 18 -38.40 5.46 -14.68
CA LYS A 18 -37.65 4.45 -15.44
C LYS A 18 -36.49 3.81 -14.65
N GLY A 19 -36.29 4.19 -13.39
CA GLY A 19 -35.19 3.70 -12.57
C GLY A 19 -33.80 4.24 -12.96
N LEU A 20 -33.76 5.28 -13.83
CA LEU A 20 -32.51 5.88 -14.31
C LEU A 20 -32.02 7.00 -13.41
N LEU A 21 -32.84 7.51 -12.52
CA LEU A 21 -32.49 8.50 -11.50
C LEU A 21 -32.71 7.89 -10.12
N TYR A 22 -31.65 7.85 -9.32
CA TYR A 22 -31.69 7.26 -7.99
C TYR A 22 -30.77 8.05 -7.04
N LYS A 23 -31.00 7.92 -5.74
CA LYS A 23 -30.11 8.49 -4.71
C LYS A 23 -28.93 7.55 -4.49
N GLY A 24 -27.72 8.06 -4.64
CA GLY A 24 -26.49 7.30 -4.45
C GLY A 24 -25.39 8.11 -3.78
N TYR A 25 -24.25 7.45 -3.54
CA TYR A 25 -23.06 8.07 -3.04
C TYR A 25 -21.95 7.98 -4.09
N THR A 26 -21.12 9.01 -4.20
CA THR A 26 -19.96 9.03 -5.06
C THR A 26 -18.81 9.73 -4.35
N ILE A 27 -17.58 9.38 -4.74
CA ILE A 27 -16.38 10.09 -4.29
C ILE A 27 -16.17 11.28 -5.21
N GLN A 28 -15.97 12.45 -4.62
CA GLN A 28 -15.70 13.67 -5.34
C GLN A 28 -14.52 14.39 -4.67
N PRO A 29 -13.50 14.86 -5.43
CA PRO A 29 -12.48 15.74 -4.92
C PRO A 29 -13.09 17.00 -4.32
N TYR A 30 -12.56 17.45 -3.20
CA TYR A 30 -13.04 18.63 -2.48
C TYR A 30 -11.89 19.61 -2.27
N SER A 31 -12.12 20.88 -2.58
CA SER A 31 -11.17 21.95 -2.31
C SER A 31 -11.52 22.69 -1.02
N PRO A 32 -10.74 22.54 0.06
CA PRO A 32 -10.97 23.28 1.30
C PRO A 32 -10.84 24.81 1.10
N ALA A 33 -9.94 25.23 0.20
CA ALA A 33 -9.73 26.66 -0.09
C ALA A 33 -10.92 27.30 -0.81
N ALA A 34 -11.56 26.57 -1.72
CA ALA A 34 -12.76 27.03 -2.43
C ALA A 34 -14.06 26.69 -1.69
N GLY A 35 -14.01 25.82 -0.69
CA GLY A 35 -15.17 25.36 0.09
C GLY A 35 -16.18 24.54 -0.70
N THR A 36 -15.75 23.87 -1.79
CA THR A 36 -16.65 23.15 -2.68
C THR A 36 -16.03 21.88 -3.26
N GLY A 37 -16.89 20.94 -3.70
CA GLY A 37 -16.49 19.81 -4.51
C GLY A 37 -16.07 20.25 -5.92
N LEU A 38 -15.13 19.54 -6.50
CA LEU A 38 -14.58 19.80 -7.82
C LEU A 38 -15.14 18.80 -8.86
N SER A 39 -15.53 19.30 -10.00
CA SER A 39 -15.93 18.47 -11.15
C SER A 39 -14.72 17.90 -11.89
N SER A 40 -14.94 16.85 -12.66
CA SER A 40 -13.90 16.28 -13.54
C SER A 40 -13.34 17.31 -14.52
N HIS A 41 -14.18 18.26 -14.97
CA HIS A 41 -13.75 19.32 -15.87
C HIS A 41 -12.77 20.29 -15.19
N GLU A 42 -13.04 20.68 -13.97
CA GLU A 42 -12.14 21.55 -13.17
C GLU A 42 -10.80 20.89 -12.91
N LEU A 43 -10.77 19.57 -12.70
CA LEU A 43 -9.53 18.80 -12.51
C LEU A 43 -8.71 18.62 -13.79
N ASN A 44 -9.29 18.86 -14.98
CA ASN A 44 -8.61 18.76 -16.26
C ASN A 44 -8.16 20.11 -16.84
N GLN A 45 -8.31 21.19 -16.09
CA GLN A 45 -7.86 22.51 -16.54
C GLN A 45 -6.33 22.57 -16.58
N PRO A 46 -5.73 23.31 -17.53
CA PRO A 46 -4.29 23.53 -17.56
C PRO A 46 -3.80 24.16 -16.24
N GLY A 47 -2.73 23.59 -15.67
CA GLY A 47 -2.13 24.09 -14.42
C GLY A 47 -2.84 23.66 -13.12
N CYS A 48 -3.82 22.75 -13.19
CA CYS A 48 -4.45 22.18 -11.99
C CYS A 48 -3.49 21.33 -11.16
N TYR A 49 -2.54 20.69 -11.81
CA TYR A 49 -1.55 19.82 -11.17
C TYR A 49 -0.20 20.51 -11.08
N ARG A 50 0.44 20.40 -9.93
CA ARG A 50 1.78 20.91 -9.67
C ARG A 50 2.57 19.87 -8.89
N ASP A 51 3.86 19.77 -9.17
CA ASP A 51 4.76 18.95 -8.37
C ASP A 51 4.94 19.59 -6.99
N VAL A 52 4.70 18.80 -5.96
CA VAL A 52 4.90 19.20 -4.56
C VAL A 52 5.80 18.17 -3.87
N LYS A 53 6.65 18.65 -2.95
CA LYS A 53 7.44 17.78 -2.08
C LYS A 53 6.58 17.37 -0.91
N ASP A 54 6.36 16.07 -0.76
CA ASP A 54 5.56 15.53 0.32
C ASP A 54 6.27 14.37 1.03
N THR A 55 5.80 14.02 2.23
CA THR A 55 6.35 12.95 3.03
C THR A 55 5.67 11.63 2.66
N THR A 56 6.48 10.64 2.32
CA THR A 56 6.02 9.26 2.10
C THR A 56 6.54 8.35 3.20
N VAL A 57 5.83 7.28 3.48
CA VAL A 57 6.20 6.31 4.51
C VAL A 57 6.16 4.89 3.95
N THR A 58 7.18 4.11 4.26
CA THR A 58 7.14 2.65 4.12
C THR A 58 6.87 2.05 5.50
N ALA A 59 5.65 1.59 5.70
CA ALA A 59 5.22 0.98 6.96
C ALA A 59 5.61 -0.50 7.01
N GLN A 60 5.98 -0.99 8.19
CA GLN A 60 6.35 -2.38 8.47
C GLN A 60 5.27 -3.01 9.35
N PHE A 61 4.47 -3.88 8.78
CA PHE A 61 3.39 -4.59 9.48
C PHE A 61 3.94 -5.91 10.00
N THR A 62 4.19 -6.00 11.31
CA THR A 62 4.72 -7.21 11.94
C THR A 62 3.70 -8.34 11.82
N VAL A 63 4.10 -9.43 11.21
CA VAL A 63 3.27 -10.62 11.02
C VAL A 63 3.05 -11.31 12.36
N VAL A 64 1.81 -11.76 12.59
CA VAL A 64 1.45 -12.62 13.72
C VAL A 64 1.46 -14.07 13.24
N ASP A 65 2.25 -14.90 13.88
CA ASP A 65 2.24 -16.34 13.62
C ASP A 65 0.90 -16.94 14.06
N ASN A 66 0.18 -17.47 13.11
CA ASN A 66 -1.13 -18.10 13.30
C ASN A 66 -1.22 -19.49 12.67
N GLY A 67 -0.07 -20.16 12.46
CA GLY A 67 0.01 -21.45 11.77
C GLY A 67 -0.19 -21.34 10.25
N ASN A 68 0.07 -20.18 9.66
CA ASN A 68 0.04 -20.03 8.21
C ASN A 68 1.27 -20.70 7.58
N LYS A 69 1.05 -21.58 6.61
CA LYS A 69 2.12 -22.34 5.91
C LYS A 69 3.21 -21.46 5.31
N ILE A 70 2.88 -20.27 4.84
CA ILE A 70 3.87 -19.34 4.28
C ILE A 70 4.81 -18.84 5.36
N ILE A 71 4.28 -18.52 6.54
CA ILE A 71 5.08 -18.07 7.67
C ILE A 71 5.99 -19.20 8.16
N GLU A 72 5.49 -20.43 8.22
CA GLU A 72 6.30 -21.62 8.52
C GLU A 72 7.42 -21.80 7.49
N THR A 73 7.11 -21.73 6.19
CA THR A 73 8.11 -21.80 5.11
C THR A 73 9.18 -20.70 5.22
N ILE A 74 8.80 -19.49 5.57
CA ILE A 74 9.74 -18.39 5.77
C ILE A 74 10.66 -18.69 6.96
N LYS A 75 10.11 -19.13 8.09
CA LYS A 75 10.87 -19.45 9.29
C LYS A 75 11.85 -20.62 9.09
N GLU A 76 11.47 -21.62 8.29
CA GLU A 76 12.37 -22.73 7.94
C GLU A 76 13.56 -22.30 7.09
N LYS A 77 13.36 -21.33 6.18
CA LYS A 77 14.39 -20.85 5.26
C LYS A 77 15.22 -19.69 5.81
N ALA A 78 14.67 -18.95 6.76
CA ALA A 78 15.34 -17.80 7.36
C ALA A 78 16.43 -18.26 8.35
N ARG A 79 17.52 -17.50 8.37
CA ARG A 79 18.61 -17.70 9.33
C ARG A 79 18.15 -17.36 10.75
N GLU A 80 18.86 -17.95 11.70
CA GLU A 80 18.68 -17.61 13.12
C GLU A 80 18.85 -16.09 13.32
N GLY A 81 17.99 -15.50 14.15
CA GLY A 81 17.95 -14.05 14.39
C GLY A 81 17.11 -13.27 13.39
N PHE A 82 16.80 -13.79 12.20
CA PHE A 82 15.93 -13.12 11.21
C PHE A 82 14.48 -13.62 11.28
N LYS A 83 14.28 -14.88 11.60
CA LYS A 83 12.98 -15.55 11.62
C LYS A 83 11.98 -15.01 12.65
N ASP A 84 12.47 -14.31 13.68
CA ASP A 84 11.63 -13.77 14.76
C ASP A 84 10.99 -12.43 14.42
N ASN A 85 11.45 -11.78 13.35
CA ASN A 85 10.95 -10.48 12.92
C ASN A 85 10.52 -10.52 11.45
N ILE A 86 9.34 -11.06 11.19
CA ILE A 86 8.75 -11.10 9.85
C ILE A 86 7.76 -9.96 9.72
N CYS A 87 7.86 -9.16 8.66
CA CYS A 87 6.94 -8.07 8.39
C CYS A 87 6.50 -8.04 6.92
N ILE A 88 5.32 -7.48 6.68
CA ILE A 88 4.87 -7.07 5.35
C ILE A 88 5.14 -5.58 5.24
N ILE A 89 5.77 -5.14 4.15
CA ILE A 89 6.00 -3.71 3.92
C ILE A 89 4.99 -3.16 2.92
N ALA A 90 4.50 -1.96 3.21
CA ALA A 90 3.61 -1.21 2.32
C ALA A 90 3.99 0.27 2.32
N TRP A 91 4.01 0.86 1.12
CA TRP A 91 4.33 2.26 0.92
C TRP A 91 3.06 3.09 0.78
N THR A 92 3.06 4.29 1.36
CA THR A 92 1.96 5.24 1.28
C THR A 92 2.45 6.68 1.15
N THR A 93 1.71 7.49 0.40
CA THR A 93 1.83 8.96 0.35
C THR A 93 0.92 9.65 1.36
N THR A 94 0.06 8.91 2.06
CA THR A 94 -0.92 9.44 3.02
C THR A 94 -0.72 8.78 4.40
N PRO A 95 0.43 9.05 5.08
CA PRO A 95 0.77 8.35 6.34
C PRO A 95 -0.23 8.57 7.47
N TRP A 96 -0.99 9.66 7.46
CA TRP A 96 -2.05 9.95 8.43
C TRP A 96 -3.23 8.98 8.37
N THR A 97 -3.35 8.15 7.33
CA THR A 97 -4.37 7.10 7.25
C THR A 97 -3.97 5.80 7.95
N LEU A 98 -2.69 5.61 8.26
CA LEU A 98 -2.16 4.38 8.86
C LEU A 98 -2.83 3.99 10.20
N PRO A 99 -3.19 4.93 11.11
CA PRO A 99 -3.90 4.56 12.35
C PRO A 99 -5.23 3.84 12.12
N SER A 100 -5.87 4.08 10.98
CA SER A 100 -7.15 3.46 10.60
C SER A 100 -6.97 2.25 9.66
N ASN A 101 -5.75 1.74 9.50
CA ASN A 101 -5.51 0.57 8.65
C ASN A 101 -6.18 -0.67 9.23
N THR A 102 -7.03 -1.31 8.46
CA THR A 102 -7.75 -2.54 8.85
C THR A 102 -7.30 -3.77 8.08
N ALA A 103 -6.74 -3.59 6.88
CA ALA A 103 -6.28 -4.69 6.05
C ALA A 103 -5.23 -4.21 5.04
N LEU A 104 -4.36 -5.14 4.62
CA LEU A 104 -3.47 -4.99 3.48
C LEU A 104 -4.09 -5.71 2.28
N CYS A 105 -4.06 -5.07 1.12
CA CYS A 105 -4.55 -5.64 -0.12
C CYS A 105 -3.38 -6.15 -0.97
N VAL A 106 -3.51 -7.36 -1.49
CA VAL A 106 -2.51 -7.99 -2.38
C VAL A 106 -3.13 -8.32 -3.73
N GLY A 107 -2.38 -8.16 -4.79
CA GLY A 107 -2.80 -8.58 -6.13
C GLY A 107 -2.65 -10.11 -6.26
N PRO A 108 -3.71 -10.89 -6.56
CA PRO A 108 -3.66 -12.35 -6.49
C PRO A 108 -2.65 -12.97 -7.46
N LYS A 109 -2.35 -12.30 -8.59
CA LYS A 109 -1.41 -12.76 -9.61
C LYS A 109 -0.03 -12.10 -9.52
N ILE A 110 0.15 -11.16 -8.59
CA ILE A 110 1.44 -10.49 -8.39
C ILE A 110 2.37 -11.46 -7.63
N GLU A 111 3.62 -11.50 -8.06
CA GLU A 111 4.68 -12.25 -7.38
C GLU A 111 5.21 -11.45 -6.20
N TYR A 112 5.21 -12.07 -5.03
CA TYR A 112 5.78 -11.55 -3.80
C TYR A 112 6.97 -12.39 -3.38
N VAL A 113 7.86 -11.78 -2.62
CA VAL A 113 9.08 -12.42 -2.11
C VAL A 113 9.22 -12.18 -0.62
N ALA A 114 9.81 -13.14 0.07
CA ALA A 114 10.35 -12.95 1.41
C ALA A 114 11.86 -12.68 1.30
N ILE A 115 12.31 -11.62 1.91
CA ILE A 115 13.67 -11.11 1.82
C ILE A 115 14.27 -11.01 3.22
N GLU A 116 15.35 -11.71 3.49
CA GLU A 116 16.20 -11.44 4.64
C GLU A 116 16.96 -10.15 4.43
N THR A 117 16.96 -9.29 5.43
CA THR A 117 17.63 -8.00 5.40
C THR A 117 17.73 -7.40 6.82
N PHE A 118 18.18 -6.16 6.91
CA PHE A 118 18.17 -5.39 8.15
C PHE A 118 17.28 -4.16 8.01
N ASN A 119 16.71 -3.74 9.11
CA ASN A 119 16.10 -2.42 9.18
C ASN A 119 17.22 -1.35 9.06
N PRO A 120 17.16 -0.47 8.04
CA PRO A 120 18.26 0.47 7.77
C PRO A 120 18.47 1.52 8.86
N TYR A 121 17.48 1.74 9.72
CA TYR A 121 17.56 2.77 10.77
C TYR A 121 18.14 2.25 12.08
N ASN A 122 17.86 1.02 12.44
CA ASN A 122 18.27 0.46 13.74
C ASN A 122 19.10 -0.81 13.64
N GLY A 123 19.35 -1.33 12.43
CA GLY A 123 20.14 -2.53 12.20
C GLY A 123 19.48 -3.84 12.64
N THR A 124 18.22 -3.84 13.01
CA THR A 124 17.55 -5.06 13.45
C THR A 124 17.40 -6.04 12.30
N PRO A 125 17.82 -7.31 12.45
CA PRO A 125 17.58 -8.37 11.47
C PRO A 125 16.08 -8.60 11.27
N MET A 126 15.66 -8.78 10.02
CA MET A 126 14.25 -8.98 9.69
C MET A 126 14.07 -9.74 8.38
N VAL A 127 12.89 -10.33 8.21
CA VAL A 127 12.40 -10.79 6.91
C VAL A 127 11.27 -9.88 6.48
N CYS A 128 11.40 -9.24 5.31
CA CYS A 128 10.33 -8.43 4.76
C CYS A 128 9.65 -9.14 3.59
N ILE A 129 8.32 -9.10 3.57
CA ILE A 129 7.48 -9.58 2.47
C ILE A 129 7.08 -8.38 1.63
N MET A 130 7.36 -8.42 0.33
CA MET A 130 7.06 -7.35 -0.61
C MET A 130 6.87 -7.88 -2.03
N ALA A 131 6.30 -7.06 -2.91
CA ALA A 131 6.23 -7.40 -4.33
C ALA A 131 7.63 -7.46 -4.95
N LYS A 132 7.92 -8.54 -5.69
CA LYS A 132 9.23 -8.80 -6.31
C LYS A 132 9.71 -7.65 -7.18
N GLU A 133 8.82 -7.07 -7.98
CA GLU A 133 9.14 -5.96 -8.88
C GLU A 133 9.56 -4.68 -8.14
N ARG A 134 9.37 -4.62 -6.84
CA ARG A 134 9.74 -3.46 -6.00
C ARG A 134 11.08 -3.61 -5.30
N ILE A 135 11.79 -4.72 -5.46
CA ILE A 135 13.09 -4.94 -4.82
C ILE A 135 14.05 -3.78 -5.14
N SER A 136 14.17 -3.40 -6.41
CA SER A 136 15.07 -2.33 -6.86
C SER A 136 14.73 -0.93 -6.32
N ALA A 137 13.51 -0.73 -5.82
CA ALA A 137 13.11 0.53 -5.19
C ALA A 137 13.60 0.66 -3.74
N TYR A 138 13.94 -0.46 -3.09
CA TYR A 138 14.35 -0.51 -1.69
C TYR A 138 15.78 -0.95 -1.49
N PHE A 139 16.30 -1.75 -2.41
CA PHE A 139 17.62 -2.37 -2.29
C PHE A 139 18.49 -2.04 -3.50
N ALA A 140 19.69 -1.57 -3.24
CA ALA A 140 20.71 -1.41 -4.27
C ALA A 140 21.16 -2.79 -4.79
N THR A 141 21.51 -2.89 -6.06
CA THR A 141 21.94 -4.14 -6.70
C THR A 141 23.12 -4.80 -5.94
N ASP A 142 24.05 -3.98 -5.46
CA ASP A 142 25.23 -4.44 -4.70
C ASP A 142 24.86 -5.09 -3.37
N GLY A 143 23.68 -4.79 -2.83
CA GLY A 143 23.17 -5.39 -1.60
C GLY A 143 22.94 -6.91 -1.72
N ALA A 144 22.69 -7.42 -2.92
CA ALA A 144 22.50 -8.86 -3.17
C ALA A 144 23.78 -9.68 -2.95
N THR A 145 24.94 -9.06 -3.11
CA THR A 145 26.27 -9.69 -2.99
C THR A 145 27.02 -9.29 -1.72
N LYS A 146 26.49 -8.30 -0.98
CA LYS A 146 27.12 -7.85 0.27
C LYS A 146 26.95 -8.87 1.38
N GLU A 147 28.03 -9.15 2.11
CA GLU A 147 27.98 -10.05 3.25
C GLU A 147 27.22 -9.41 4.42
N PHE A 148 26.36 -10.21 5.05
CA PHE A 148 25.51 -9.75 6.15
C PHE A 148 26.32 -9.42 7.41
N SER A 149 27.46 -10.09 7.61
CA SER A 149 28.37 -9.86 8.75
C SER A 149 29.07 -8.51 8.69
N GLU A 150 29.16 -7.90 7.52
CA GLU A 150 29.84 -6.63 7.30
C GLU A 150 28.89 -5.42 7.40
N TYR A 151 27.59 -5.68 7.66
CA TYR A 151 26.60 -4.61 7.72
C TYR A 151 26.58 -3.91 9.07
N THR A 152 26.62 -2.59 9.02
CA THR A 152 26.43 -1.72 10.19
C THR A 152 25.23 -0.80 9.94
N ALA A 153 24.41 -0.58 10.97
CA ALA A 153 23.24 0.32 10.87
C ALA A 153 23.66 1.71 10.38
N GLY A 154 22.99 2.20 9.34
CA GLY A 154 23.30 3.46 8.66
C GLY A 154 24.14 3.33 7.39
N ASP A 155 24.63 2.14 7.06
CA ASP A 155 25.28 1.89 5.77
C ASP A 155 24.30 2.17 4.62
N LYS A 156 24.82 2.80 3.54
CA LYS A 156 24.03 3.12 2.35
C LYS A 156 23.53 1.88 1.60
N VAL A 157 24.30 0.81 1.63
CA VAL A 157 23.97 -0.46 0.96
C VAL A 157 23.59 -1.48 2.01
N VAL A 158 22.32 -1.81 2.06
CA VAL A 158 21.77 -2.83 2.97
C VAL A 158 21.84 -4.19 2.28
N PRO A 159 22.46 -5.22 2.89
CA PRO A 159 22.48 -6.56 2.32
C PRO A 159 21.08 -7.17 2.32
N TYR A 160 20.78 -7.94 1.28
CA TYR A 160 19.51 -8.66 1.19
C TYR A 160 19.65 -9.99 0.49
N ARG A 161 18.79 -10.93 0.84
CA ARG A 161 18.68 -12.24 0.20
C ARG A 161 17.22 -12.66 0.07
N VAL A 162 16.79 -12.97 -1.15
CA VAL A 162 15.47 -13.56 -1.39
C VAL A 162 15.49 -15.02 -0.94
N ILE A 163 14.61 -15.39 -0.01
CA ILE A 163 14.53 -16.73 0.59
C ILE A 163 13.29 -17.51 0.15
N ALA A 164 12.23 -16.84 -0.28
CA ALA A 164 11.01 -17.50 -0.75
C ALA A 164 10.24 -16.62 -1.75
N HIS A 165 9.42 -17.28 -2.56
CA HIS A 165 8.55 -16.67 -3.57
C HIS A 165 7.12 -17.15 -3.34
N PHE A 166 6.15 -16.26 -3.53
CA PHE A 166 4.72 -16.49 -3.35
C PHE A 166 3.93 -15.69 -4.37
N THR A 167 2.71 -16.13 -4.62
CA THR A 167 1.69 -15.31 -5.29
C THR A 167 0.88 -14.54 -4.24
N GLY A 168 0.25 -13.43 -4.63
CA GLY A 168 -0.61 -12.70 -3.70
C GLY A 168 -1.79 -13.54 -3.22
N ALA A 169 -2.27 -14.50 -4.01
CA ALA A 169 -3.33 -15.42 -3.59
C ALA A 169 -2.92 -16.28 -2.39
N GLU A 170 -1.65 -16.65 -2.29
CA GLU A 170 -1.12 -17.45 -1.17
C GLU A 170 -0.94 -16.62 0.12
N LEU A 171 -0.82 -15.30 0.01
CA LEU A 171 -0.68 -14.40 1.15
C LEU A 171 -2.00 -14.08 1.85
N VAL A 172 -3.13 -14.47 1.27
CA VAL A 172 -4.46 -14.19 1.84
C VAL A 172 -4.61 -14.87 3.20
N GLY A 173 -5.12 -14.12 4.18
CA GLY A 173 -5.38 -14.63 5.54
C GLY A 173 -4.19 -14.52 6.50
N ILE A 174 -3.03 -14.02 6.07
CA ILE A 174 -1.94 -13.68 6.99
C ILE A 174 -2.42 -12.56 7.91
N LYS A 175 -2.17 -12.74 9.21
CA LYS A 175 -2.49 -11.75 10.24
C LYS A 175 -1.25 -10.94 10.59
N TYR A 176 -1.45 -9.68 10.92
CA TYR A 176 -0.38 -8.79 11.36
C TYR A 176 -0.83 -7.90 12.52
N LYS A 177 0.11 -7.35 13.24
CA LYS A 177 -0.16 -6.38 14.32
C LYS A 177 -0.51 -5.03 13.70
N GLN A 178 -1.52 -4.38 14.25
CA GLN A 178 -1.82 -2.99 13.93
C GLN A 178 -0.63 -2.10 14.30
N LEU A 179 -0.42 -1.02 13.55
CA LEU A 179 0.76 -0.15 13.75
C LEU A 179 0.65 0.73 15.00
N PHE A 180 -0.58 1.05 15.42
CA PHE A 180 -0.86 1.95 16.55
C PHE A 180 -1.94 1.37 17.46
#